data_66be50ce62000e5e4c900ea9382cb501
#
_entry.id   66be50ce62000e5e4c900ea9382cb501
#
_cell.length_a   1.000
_cell.length_b   1.000
_cell.length_c   1.000
_cell.angle_alpha   90.00
_cell.angle_beta   90.00
_cell.angle_gamma   90.00
#
_symmetry.space_group_name_H-M   'P 1'
#
loop_
_entity.id
_entity.type
_entity.pdbx_description
1 polymer ?
#
loop_
_entity_poly.entity_id
_entity_poly.type
_entity_poly.pdbx_seq_one_letter_code
_entity_poly.pdbx_strand_id
1 'polypeptide(L)'
;MCKDIEYIQNHQTFNEEIQRHIEKNCDYSSHIHKLPEGCTEGIPLIPASAMAGAFTSDISVMEYECEHYIIPDFKCADFLIRVKGDSMQPTYYSGDLVACQKISMSDIFFQWNKTYVLDTDQGPLIKRVLPSQNNNSILIVSDNENYPPFELDKSQLHAIALVRGIIRLE
;
A
#
# COMPACT_ATOMS: atom_id res chain seq x y z
N MET A 1 -32.62 18.07 9.60
CA MET A 1 -33.17 17.60 8.31
C MET A 1 -32.62 18.37 7.07
N CYS A 2 -31.96 19.52 7.19
CA CYS A 2 -31.38 20.23 6.02
C CYS A 2 -29.87 19.98 5.75
N LYS A 3 -29.11 19.49 6.72
CA LYS A 3 -27.64 19.25 6.54
C LYS A 3 -27.33 17.97 5.76
N ASP A 4 -28.18 16.96 5.87
CA ASP A 4 -27.96 15.67 5.21
C ASP A 4 -28.24 15.72 3.71
N ILE A 5 -29.15 16.60 3.28
CA ILE A 5 -29.49 16.78 1.85
C ILE A 5 -28.38 17.52 1.11
N GLU A 6 -27.77 18.53 1.75
CA GLU A 6 -26.67 19.31 1.18
C GLU A 6 -25.40 18.46 1.06
N TYR A 7 -25.13 17.59 2.04
CA TYR A 7 -24.03 16.62 2.00
C TYR A 7 -24.20 15.61 0.88
N ILE A 8 -25.40 15.05 0.70
CA ILE A 8 -25.72 14.09 -0.37
C ILE A 8 -25.64 14.75 -1.75
N GLN A 9 -26.14 15.98 -1.90
CA GLN A 9 -26.07 16.70 -3.17
C GLN A 9 -24.62 17.05 -3.55
N ASN A 10 -23.78 17.47 -2.60
CA ASN A 10 -22.37 17.74 -2.86
C ASN A 10 -21.59 16.49 -3.24
N HIS A 11 -21.90 15.32 -2.67
CA HIS A 11 -21.29 14.06 -3.05
C HIS A 11 -21.75 13.55 -4.42
N GLN A 12 -23.02 13.76 -4.77
CA GLN A 12 -23.52 13.40 -6.09
C GLN A 12 -22.90 14.28 -7.20
N THR A 13 -22.79 15.60 -6.98
CA THR A 13 -22.15 16.52 -7.93
C THR A 13 -20.67 16.23 -8.10
N PHE A 14 -19.99 15.88 -7.02
CA PHE A 14 -18.57 15.53 -7.04
C PHE A 14 -18.33 14.20 -7.80
N ASN A 15 -19.15 13.20 -7.55
CA ASN A 15 -19.09 11.92 -8.29
C ASN A 15 -19.41 12.08 -9.78
N GLU A 16 -20.35 12.96 -10.12
CA GLU A 16 -20.66 13.28 -11.54
C GLU A 16 -19.54 14.06 -12.23
N GLU A 17 -18.79 14.90 -11.50
CA GLU A 17 -17.61 15.58 -12.06
C GLU A 17 -16.45 14.61 -12.27
N ILE A 18 -16.21 13.70 -11.34
CA ILE A 18 -15.24 12.63 -11.49
C ILE A 18 -15.62 11.72 -12.66
N GLN A 19 -16.88 11.30 -12.73
CA GLN A 19 -17.39 10.47 -13.82
C GLN A 19 -17.24 11.15 -15.17
N ARG A 20 -17.54 12.45 -15.26
CA ARG A 20 -17.30 13.26 -16.47
C ARG A 20 -15.81 13.45 -16.79
N HIS A 21 -14.95 13.53 -15.80
CA HIS A 21 -13.50 13.58 -16.01
C HIS A 21 -12.97 12.23 -16.50
N ILE A 22 -13.51 11.14 -15.97
CA ILE A 22 -13.27 9.76 -16.41
C ILE A 22 -13.72 9.57 -17.87
N GLU A 23 -14.93 10.01 -18.22
CA GLU A 23 -15.50 9.86 -19.56
C GLU A 23 -14.84 10.74 -20.63
N LYS A 24 -14.34 11.92 -20.25
CA LYS A 24 -13.63 12.84 -21.17
C LYS A 24 -12.20 12.39 -21.50
N ASN A 25 -11.55 11.65 -20.61
CA ASN A 25 -10.20 11.13 -20.81
C ASN A 25 -10.22 9.67 -21.26
N CYS A 26 -10.94 9.35 -22.27
CA CYS A 26 -11.39 8.04 -22.78
C CYS A 26 -10.29 7.02 -23.11
N ASP A 27 -9.25 6.87 -22.28
CA ASP A 27 -8.28 5.77 -22.40
C ASP A 27 -7.79 5.28 -21.00
N TYR A 28 -8.73 5.05 -20.10
CA TYR A 28 -8.49 4.59 -18.72
C TYR A 28 -7.98 3.14 -18.61
N SER A 29 -7.90 2.43 -19.71
CA SER A 29 -7.61 1.00 -19.68
C SER A 29 -6.13 0.66 -19.47
N SER A 30 -5.23 1.63 -19.61
CA SER A 30 -3.79 1.34 -19.59
C SER A 30 -2.91 2.32 -18.79
N HIS A 31 -3.45 3.36 -18.15
CA HIS A 31 -2.63 4.42 -17.56
C HIS A 31 -2.90 4.60 -16.07
N ILE A 32 -1.84 4.96 -15.34
CA ILE A 32 -1.89 5.33 -13.93
C ILE A 32 -2.36 6.78 -13.83
N HIS A 33 -3.41 7.03 -13.05
CA HIS A 33 -3.95 8.36 -12.83
C HIS A 33 -3.90 8.74 -11.36
N LYS A 34 -3.28 9.88 -11.07
CA LYS A 34 -3.40 10.56 -9.77
C LYS A 34 -4.72 11.31 -9.74
N LEU A 35 -5.50 11.11 -8.69
CA LEU A 35 -6.78 11.81 -8.51
C LEU A 35 -6.57 13.22 -7.92
N PRO A 36 -7.55 14.13 -8.12
CA PRO A 36 -7.55 15.44 -7.47
C PRO A 36 -7.51 15.33 -5.93
N GLU A 37 -6.96 16.37 -5.27
CA GLU A 37 -6.94 16.44 -3.81
C GLU A 37 -8.37 16.37 -3.25
N GLY A 38 -8.53 15.61 -2.15
CA GLY A 38 -9.83 15.40 -1.49
C GLY A 38 -10.68 14.28 -2.09
N CYS A 39 -10.20 13.59 -3.15
CA CYS A 39 -10.84 12.39 -3.67
C CYS A 39 -10.40 11.17 -2.86
N THR A 40 -11.35 10.43 -2.31
CA THR A 40 -11.13 9.20 -1.53
C THR A 40 -11.33 7.93 -2.37
N GLU A 41 -11.70 8.08 -3.63
CA GLU A 41 -11.77 6.95 -4.56
C GLU A 41 -10.36 6.55 -5.02
N GLY A 42 -10.17 5.26 -5.32
CA GLY A 42 -8.87 4.73 -5.74
C GLY A 42 -8.00 4.21 -4.61
N ILE A 43 -6.73 3.98 -4.91
CA ILE A 43 -5.76 3.38 -4.00
C ILE A 43 -4.97 4.50 -3.30
N PRO A 44 -5.03 4.64 -1.96
CA PRO A 44 -4.32 5.68 -1.24
C PRO A 44 -2.80 5.42 -1.23
N LEU A 45 -2.00 6.47 -1.41
CA LEU A 45 -0.56 6.46 -1.17
C LEU A 45 -0.28 6.81 0.29
N ILE A 46 -0.01 5.80 1.09
CA ILE A 46 0.22 5.95 2.54
C ILE A 46 1.70 6.31 2.79
N PRO A 47 1.98 7.38 3.56
CA PRO A 47 3.35 7.67 3.97
C PRO A 47 3.88 6.58 4.92
N ALA A 48 5.18 6.27 4.81
CA ALA A 48 5.80 5.20 5.61
C ALA A 48 5.64 5.43 7.12
N SER A 49 5.59 6.68 7.58
CA SER A 49 5.35 7.05 8.98
C SER A 49 3.94 6.73 9.46
N ALA A 50 2.98 6.59 8.56
CA ALA A 50 1.59 6.29 8.88
C ALA A 50 1.29 4.78 8.86
N MET A 51 2.27 3.94 8.54
CA MET A 51 2.08 2.49 8.44
C MET A 51 1.60 1.89 9.77
N ALA A 52 2.14 2.32 10.90
CA ALA A 52 1.72 1.84 12.23
C ALA A 52 0.23 2.10 12.51
N GLY A 53 -0.35 3.17 11.95
CA GLY A 53 -1.79 3.48 12.04
C GLY A 53 -2.62 2.92 10.89
N ALA A 54 -2.00 2.64 9.74
CA ALA A 54 -2.71 2.21 8.52
C ALA A 54 -3.36 0.82 8.63
N PHE A 55 -3.05 0.07 9.67
CA PHE A 55 -3.62 -1.25 9.95
C PHE A 55 -4.60 -1.25 11.12
N THR A 56 -4.72 -0.15 11.85
CA THR A 56 -5.73 0.06 12.89
C THR A 56 -6.95 0.79 12.31
N SER A 57 -8.07 0.76 13.03
CA SER A 57 -9.36 1.35 12.62
C SER A 57 -9.37 2.88 12.45
N ASP A 58 -8.28 3.58 12.77
CA ASP A 58 -8.18 5.04 12.66
C ASP A 58 -7.74 5.55 11.28
N ILE A 59 -7.74 4.68 10.27
CA ILE A 59 -7.38 4.99 8.87
C ILE A 59 -8.22 6.12 8.29
N SER A 60 -9.48 6.28 8.72
CA SER A 60 -10.43 7.18 8.10
C SER A 60 -10.03 8.66 8.10
N VAL A 61 -9.20 9.10 9.07
CA VAL A 61 -8.74 10.50 9.14
C VAL A 61 -7.53 10.73 8.24
N MET A 62 -6.68 9.72 8.05
CA MET A 62 -5.46 9.82 7.24
C MET A 62 -5.73 9.62 5.74
N GLU A 63 -6.78 8.91 5.37
CA GLU A 63 -7.14 8.69 3.96
C GLU A 63 -7.49 10.00 3.24
N TYR A 64 -8.11 10.96 3.94
CA TYR A 64 -8.45 12.27 3.34
C TYR A 64 -7.22 13.14 3.01
N GLU A 65 -6.08 12.90 3.63
CA GLU A 65 -4.84 13.65 3.43
C GLU A 65 -3.88 12.94 2.45
N CYS A 66 -4.22 11.72 2.00
CA CYS A 66 -3.37 10.94 1.10
C CYS A 66 -3.64 11.28 -0.36
N GLU A 67 -2.60 11.15 -1.18
CA GLU A 67 -2.76 11.10 -2.64
C GLU A 67 -3.43 9.79 -3.02
N HIS A 68 -4.41 9.82 -3.92
CA HIS A 68 -5.10 8.63 -4.42
C HIS A 68 -4.78 8.39 -5.89
N TYR A 69 -4.71 7.13 -6.26
CA TYR A 69 -4.36 6.69 -7.61
C TYR A 69 -5.36 5.65 -8.12
N ILE A 70 -5.74 5.76 -9.39
CA ILE A 70 -6.43 4.69 -10.12
C ILE A 70 -5.38 3.94 -10.92
N ILE A 71 -5.26 2.65 -10.66
CA ILE A 71 -4.32 1.75 -11.33
C ILE A 71 -5.11 0.50 -11.71
N PRO A 72 -5.51 0.36 -12.98
CA PRO A 72 -6.41 -0.71 -13.42
C PRO A 72 -5.91 -2.12 -13.09
N ASP A 73 -4.60 -2.35 -13.16
CA ASP A 73 -3.98 -3.65 -12.91
C ASP A 73 -3.90 -4.02 -11.41
N PHE A 74 -4.08 -3.04 -10.50
CA PHE A 74 -3.95 -3.23 -9.06
C PHE A 74 -5.27 -3.04 -8.29
N LYS A 75 -6.39 -3.43 -8.88
CA LYS A 75 -7.74 -3.35 -8.25
C LYS A 75 -7.84 -4.06 -6.90
N CYS A 76 -6.93 -5.01 -6.61
CA CYS A 76 -6.90 -5.73 -5.34
C CYS A 76 -5.92 -5.14 -4.32
N ALA A 77 -5.27 -4.01 -4.63
CA ALA A 77 -4.40 -3.34 -3.69
C ALA A 77 -5.21 -2.46 -2.76
N ASP A 78 -4.89 -2.53 -1.46
CA ASP A 78 -5.53 -1.73 -0.43
C ASP A 78 -4.83 -0.37 -0.25
N PHE A 79 -3.54 -0.29 -0.56
CA PHE A 79 -2.76 0.94 -0.49
C PHE A 79 -1.48 0.87 -1.33
N LEU A 80 -0.91 2.04 -1.58
CA LEU A 80 0.43 2.22 -2.12
C LEU A 80 1.38 2.69 -1.02
N ILE A 81 2.65 2.31 -1.12
CA ILE A 81 3.72 2.86 -0.29
C ILE A 81 4.93 3.18 -1.15
N ARG A 82 5.65 4.26 -0.81
CA ARG A 82 6.87 4.64 -1.50
C ARG A 82 8.07 3.91 -0.92
N VAL A 83 8.83 3.24 -1.79
CA VAL A 83 10.09 2.58 -1.42
C VAL A 83 11.11 3.63 -1.01
N LYS A 84 11.81 3.37 0.09
CA LYS A 84 12.95 4.16 0.59
C LYS A 84 14.16 3.25 0.78
N GLY A 85 15.34 3.81 0.49
CA GLY A 85 16.59 3.08 0.62
C GLY A 85 16.88 2.16 -0.58
N ASP A 86 17.88 1.34 -0.45
CA ASP A 86 18.47 0.53 -1.51
C ASP A 86 18.52 -0.97 -1.20
N SER A 87 18.02 -1.37 -0.02
CA SER A 87 18.10 -2.76 0.46
C SER A 87 17.36 -3.77 -0.43
N MET A 88 16.44 -3.31 -1.26
CA MET A 88 15.67 -4.16 -2.19
C MET A 88 16.09 -4.00 -3.65
N GLN A 89 17.21 -3.33 -3.92
CA GLN A 89 17.81 -3.30 -5.25
C GLN A 89 18.38 -4.67 -5.63
N PRO A 90 18.35 -5.04 -6.92
CA PRO A 90 17.88 -4.27 -8.08
C PRO A 90 16.37 -4.35 -8.34
N THR A 91 15.59 -5.09 -7.55
CA THR A 91 14.16 -5.29 -7.81
C THR A 91 13.38 -4.00 -7.60
N TYR A 92 13.61 -3.32 -6.48
CA TYR A 92 12.93 -2.07 -6.12
C TYR A 92 13.96 -0.97 -5.87
N TYR A 93 13.69 0.22 -6.41
CA TYR A 93 14.54 1.39 -6.22
C TYR A 93 13.84 2.43 -5.32
N SER A 94 14.64 3.24 -4.65
CA SER A 94 14.11 4.37 -3.89
C SER A 94 13.31 5.30 -4.80
N GLY A 95 12.07 5.60 -4.39
CA GLY A 95 11.13 6.38 -5.20
C GLY A 95 10.04 5.56 -5.88
N ASP A 96 10.28 4.27 -6.13
CA ASP A 96 9.23 3.38 -6.65
C ASP A 96 8.01 3.37 -5.73
N LEU A 97 6.82 3.17 -6.29
CA LEU A 97 5.62 2.86 -5.52
C LEU A 97 5.35 1.36 -5.59
N VAL A 98 5.01 0.76 -4.46
CA VAL A 98 4.57 -0.63 -4.41
C VAL A 98 3.09 -0.70 -4.04
N ALA A 99 2.34 -1.49 -4.80
CA ALA A 99 0.94 -1.76 -4.55
C ALA A 99 0.84 -2.93 -3.56
N CYS A 100 0.12 -2.73 -2.46
CA CYS A 100 0.11 -3.60 -1.31
C CYS A 100 -1.30 -4.09 -1.00
N GLN A 101 -1.42 -5.37 -0.68
CA GLN A 101 -2.64 -5.99 -0.19
C GLN A 101 -2.47 -6.36 1.28
N LYS A 102 -3.36 -5.87 2.16
CA LYS A 102 -3.36 -6.19 3.59
C LYS A 102 -3.63 -7.67 3.81
N ILE A 103 -2.95 -8.25 4.80
CA ILE A 103 -3.16 -9.62 5.22
C ILE A 103 -3.62 -9.60 6.68
N SER A 104 -4.69 -10.36 6.97
CA SER A 104 -5.16 -10.51 8.35
C SER A 104 -4.13 -11.22 9.21
N MET A 105 -3.85 -10.66 10.38
CA MET A 105 -2.93 -11.27 11.34
C MET A 105 -3.48 -12.55 11.97
N SER A 106 -4.80 -12.78 11.94
CA SER A 106 -5.43 -13.99 12.48
C SER A 106 -5.19 -15.23 11.62
N ASP A 107 -4.96 -15.05 10.31
CA ASP A 107 -4.84 -16.13 9.34
C ASP A 107 -3.57 -15.97 8.49
N ILE A 108 -2.44 -15.72 9.16
CA ILE A 108 -1.17 -15.50 8.46
C ILE A 108 -0.75 -16.76 7.70
N PHE A 109 -0.79 -16.68 6.40
CA PHE A 109 -0.17 -17.63 5.49
C PHE A 109 0.87 -16.91 4.63
N PHE A 110 2.15 -17.17 4.89
CA PHE A 110 3.22 -16.60 4.09
C PHE A 110 3.38 -17.35 2.76
N GLN A 111 3.28 -16.61 1.66
CA GLN A 111 3.76 -17.09 0.37
C GLN A 111 5.27 -16.87 0.34
N TRP A 112 6.02 -17.95 0.52
CA TRP A 112 7.46 -17.88 0.60
C TRP A 112 8.11 -17.29 -0.66
N ASN A 113 9.19 -16.59 -0.46
CA ASN A 113 9.94 -15.88 -1.50
C ASN A 113 9.19 -14.72 -2.17
N LYS A 114 8.11 -14.24 -1.55
CA LYS A 114 7.42 -13.01 -1.96
C LYS A 114 7.89 -11.83 -1.13
N THR A 115 7.73 -10.64 -1.69
CA THR A 115 8.02 -9.38 -1.01
C THR A 115 6.80 -8.93 -0.20
N TYR A 116 7.06 -8.52 1.03
CA TYR A 116 6.05 -8.01 1.96
C TYR A 116 6.44 -6.64 2.49
N VAL A 117 5.45 -5.89 2.85
CA VAL A 117 5.58 -4.76 3.77
C VAL A 117 5.25 -5.29 5.15
N LEU A 118 6.21 -5.21 6.06
CA LEU A 118 6.13 -5.70 7.42
C LEU A 118 6.17 -4.50 8.37
N ASP A 119 5.16 -4.33 9.19
CA ASP A 119 5.19 -3.34 10.27
C ASP A 119 5.73 -4.00 11.53
N THR A 120 6.79 -3.44 12.08
CA THR A 120 7.53 -4.01 13.22
C THR A 120 7.78 -2.95 14.28
N ASP A 121 8.23 -3.36 15.46
CA ASP A 121 8.66 -2.47 16.55
C ASP A 121 9.71 -1.44 16.12
N GLN A 122 10.48 -1.72 15.06
CA GLN A 122 11.50 -0.83 14.53
C GLN A 122 10.99 -0.01 13.30
N GLY A 123 9.72 -0.11 13.00
CA GLY A 123 9.07 0.55 11.87
C GLY A 123 8.87 -0.37 10.65
N PRO A 124 8.34 0.19 9.55
CA PRO A 124 7.99 -0.57 8.37
C PRO A 124 9.21 -1.00 7.56
N LEU A 125 9.21 -2.27 7.14
CA LEU A 125 10.23 -2.88 6.31
C LEU A 125 9.61 -3.40 5.02
N ILE A 126 10.27 -3.19 3.88
CA ILE A 126 9.94 -3.86 2.62
C ILE A 126 11.02 -4.92 2.41
N LYS A 127 10.65 -6.19 2.50
CA LYS A 127 11.59 -7.32 2.47
C LYS A 127 10.96 -8.56 1.84
N ARG A 128 11.83 -9.46 1.40
CA ARG A 128 11.45 -10.81 0.98
C ARG A 128 11.38 -11.71 2.21
N VAL A 129 10.33 -12.54 2.27
CA VAL A 129 10.10 -13.44 3.40
C VAL A 129 10.36 -14.88 2.97
N LEU A 130 11.20 -15.58 3.70
CA LEU A 130 11.51 -16.98 3.56
C LEU A 130 11.18 -17.76 4.85
N PRO A 131 11.02 -19.10 4.76
CA PRO A 131 10.84 -19.91 5.95
C PRO A 131 12.10 -19.87 6.83
N SER A 132 11.91 -19.77 8.14
CA SER A 132 12.97 -20.00 9.13
C SER A 132 12.97 -21.46 9.58
N GLN A 133 14.08 -21.92 10.16
CA GLN A 133 14.14 -23.20 10.86
C GLN A 133 13.35 -23.15 12.18
N ASN A 134 13.19 -21.97 12.76
CA ASN A 134 12.36 -21.75 13.93
C ASN A 134 10.92 -21.46 13.50
N ASN A 135 9.97 -22.28 13.97
CA ASN A 135 8.55 -22.14 13.64
C ASN A 135 7.92 -20.82 14.10
N ASN A 136 8.50 -20.17 15.11
CA ASN A 136 8.02 -18.88 15.63
C ASN A 136 8.63 -17.68 14.89
N SER A 137 9.60 -17.92 13.99
CA SER A 137 10.30 -16.87 13.27
C SER A 137 10.08 -16.99 11.76
N ILE A 138 10.41 -15.92 11.06
CA ILE A 138 10.54 -15.85 9.60
C ILE A 138 11.93 -15.34 9.27
N LEU A 139 12.47 -15.76 8.12
CA LEU A 139 13.73 -15.25 7.63
C LEU A 139 13.45 -14.06 6.72
N ILE A 140 14.02 -12.93 7.07
CA ILE A 140 13.92 -11.65 6.34
C ILE A 140 15.13 -11.49 5.46
N VAL A 141 14.88 -11.31 4.16
CA VAL A 141 15.93 -11.23 3.15
C VAL A 141 15.76 -9.93 2.34
N SER A 142 16.89 -9.26 2.12
CA SER A 142 17.02 -8.14 1.19
C SER A 142 17.39 -8.67 -0.18
N ASP A 143 16.89 -8.03 -1.25
CA ASP A 143 17.32 -8.37 -2.62
C ASP A 143 18.74 -7.84 -2.91
N ASN A 144 19.19 -6.84 -2.15
CA ASN A 144 20.56 -6.33 -2.18
C ASN A 144 21.47 -7.17 -1.28
N GLU A 145 22.42 -7.85 -1.89
CA GLU A 145 23.35 -8.79 -1.22
C GLU A 145 24.24 -8.11 -0.16
N ASN A 146 24.37 -6.79 -0.16
CA ASN A 146 25.08 -6.06 0.89
C ASN A 146 24.37 -6.09 2.24
N TYR A 147 23.12 -6.51 2.27
CA TYR A 147 22.30 -6.60 3.48
C TYR A 147 22.13 -8.06 3.88
N PRO A 148 22.79 -8.53 4.94
CA PRO A 148 22.67 -9.92 5.37
C PRO A 148 21.23 -10.25 5.81
N PRO A 149 20.77 -11.47 5.58
CA PRO A 149 19.47 -11.91 6.09
C PRO A 149 19.46 -12.00 7.61
N PHE A 150 18.30 -11.85 8.22
CA PHE A 150 18.12 -11.99 9.65
C PHE A 150 16.78 -12.67 9.98
N GLU A 151 16.69 -13.28 11.14
CA GLU A 151 15.46 -13.85 11.66
C GLU A 151 14.65 -12.80 12.41
N LEU A 152 13.33 -12.78 12.16
CA LEU A 152 12.37 -11.95 12.84
C LEU A 152 11.34 -12.84 13.54
N ASP A 153 11.14 -12.66 14.83
CA ASP A 153 10.08 -13.33 15.57
C ASP A 153 8.71 -12.79 15.10
N LYS A 154 7.76 -13.71 14.88
CA LYS A 154 6.41 -13.34 14.42
C LYS A 154 5.66 -12.47 15.43
N SER A 155 6.02 -12.52 16.72
CA SER A 155 5.44 -11.65 17.75
C SER A 155 5.81 -10.17 17.59
N GLN A 156 6.88 -9.86 16.85
CA GLN A 156 7.30 -8.49 16.55
C GLN A 156 6.58 -7.87 15.34
N LEU A 157 5.69 -8.64 14.69
CA LEU A 157 4.90 -8.18 13.56
C LEU A 157 3.58 -7.59 14.06
N HIS A 158 3.34 -6.33 13.78
CA HIS A 158 2.08 -5.65 14.09
C HIS A 158 1.10 -5.73 12.92
N ALA A 159 1.63 -5.67 11.70
CA ALA A 159 0.83 -5.75 10.51
C ALA A 159 1.66 -6.21 9.29
N ILE A 160 0.97 -6.77 8.31
CA ILE A 160 1.59 -7.36 7.13
C ILE A 160 0.79 -7.02 5.88
N ALA A 161 1.47 -6.67 4.81
CA ALA A 161 0.87 -6.56 3.49
C ALA A 161 1.73 -7.25 2.44
N LEU A 162 1.08 -7.97 1.53
CA LEU A 162 1.74 -8.58 0.38
C LEU A 162 1.94 -7.54 -0.72
N VAL A 163 3.14 -7.42 -1.25
CA VAL A 163 3.42 -6.59 -2.43
C VAL A 163 2.87 -7.31 -3.66
N ARG A 164 1.93 -6.66 -4.34
CA ARG A 164 1.25 -7.18 -5.56
C ARG A 164 1.94 -6.72 -6.83
N GLY A 165 2.63 -5.60 -6.79
CA GLY A 165 3.35 -5.08 -7.93
C GLY A 165 4.07 -3.78 -7.64
N ILE A 166 4.77 -3.29 -8.64
CA ILE A 166 5.62 -2.10 -8.59
C ILE A 166 5.18 -1.10 -9.67
N ILE A 167 5.24 0.17 -9.33
CA ILE A 167 5.01 1.28 -10.24
C ILE A 167 6.29 2.13 -10.22
N ARG A 168 6.93 2.24 -11.36
CA ARG A 168 8.11 3.07 -11.56
C ARG A 168 7.79 4.17 -12.54
N LEU A 169 7.97 5.41 -12.11
CA LEU A 169 7.84 6.59 -12.95
C LEU A 169 9.25 6.93 -13.46
N GLU A 170 9.40 7.01 -14.77
CA GLU A 170 10.64 7.45 -15.44
C GLU A 170 10.68 8.97 -15.58
#